data_b9c47a67cbeff0cd4ee9348d1bb61120
#
_entry.id   b9c47a67cbeff0cd4ee9348d1bb61120
#
_cell.length_a   1.000
_cell.length_b   1.000
_cell.length_c   1.000
_cell.angle_alpha   90.00
_cell.angle_beta   90.00
_cell.angle_gamma   90.00
#
_symmetry.space_group_name_H-M   'P 1'
#
loop_
_entity.id
_entity.type
_entity.pdbx_description
1 polymer ?
#
loop_
_entity_poly.entity_id
_entity_poly.type
_entity_poly.pdbx_seq_one_letter_code
_entity_poly.pdbx_strand_id
1 'polypeptide(L)'
;GRVDGIEARMNEFEAGSFSDTTTLDGKAVMVLSAVSGNDKIGAAVGATSSTLSQAATLAYAYQMNLNTSFTGDDNLYVRLKTGAGWGNIKTKPVTYHNEVYSNNDSVLRVDKIWYNFPIGDKVTATVGPLIENYYMLAATPSVYKPKVLKAFRFGGHGIAFGASTSVGLGLKYQGDNGFATSATVNSKNGEDSVGFLTKGDQNKINLMGAYTADNYHLSATYTKQQRGWTGGYPYFATKAASQSETDTTGWALRGWWRPDDQGTAVPSVSVGYDTVSYTTTNGYKDGSGFTVGLNWNDMFQADDTIGLAFGQPIKGKNHTDGSTKDVDPFLWEAYYSFKPNDSIEITPGIFGGTDAYQDKEDDVFGAVVTTTFRF
;
A
#
# COMPACT_ATOMS: atom_id res chain seq x y z
N GLY A 1 -35.80 39.97 4.76
CA GLY A 1 -34.46 40.21 5.34
C GLY A 1 -33.75 38.98 5.86
N ARG A 2 -34.45 38.08 6.60
CA ARG A 2 -33.79 36.89 7.20
C ARG A 2 -33.86 35.66 6.28
N VAL A 3 -34.88 35.57 5.48
CA VAL A 3 -35.07 34.51 4.46
C VAL A 3 -34.14 34.77 3.28
N ASP A 4 -34.04 36.01 2.82
CA ASP A 4 -33.15 36.39 1.70
C ASP A 4 -31.67 36.13 2.03
N GLY A 5 -31.27 36.26 3.29
CA GLY A 5 -29.92 35.95 3.74
C GLY A 5 -29.63 34.44 3.83
N ILE A 6 -30.65 33.61 4.04
CA ILE A 6 -30.53 32.14 4.03
C ILE A 6 -30.51 31.65 2.60
N GLU A 7 -31.35 32.19 1.72
CA GLU A 7 -31.35 31.87 0.28
C GLU A 7 -30.04 32.26 -0.40
N ALA A 8 -29.49 33.44 -0.08
CA ALA A 8 -28.18 33.85 -0.59
C ALA A 8 -27.04 32.92 -0.12
N ARG A 9 -27.06 32.47 1.15
CA ARG A 9 -26.10 31.51 1.67
C ARG A 9 -26.29 30.10 1.10
N MET A 10 -27.53 29.68 0.87
CA MET A 10 -27.79 28.40 0.17
C MET A 10 -27.30 28.46 -1.27
N ASN A 11 -27.56 29.56 -1.99
CA ASN A 11 -27.07 29.74 -3.35
C ASN A 11 -25.54 29.85 -3.43
N GLU A 12 -24.87 30.44 -2.42
CA GLU A 12 -23.40 30.41 -2.31
C GLU A 12 -22.89 28.98 -1.98
N PHE A 13 -23.60 28.21 -1.17
CA PHE A 13 -23.28 26.82 -0.87
C PHE A 13 -23.51 25.93 -2.09
N GLU A 14 -24.60 26.11 -2.84
CA GLU A 14 -24.89 25.40 -4.08
C GLU A 14 -23.91 25.78 -5.21
N ALA A 15 -23.53 27.06 -5.32
CA ALA A 15 -22.52 27.50 -6.28
C ALA A 15 -21.09 27.02 -5.96
N GLY A 16 -20.82 26.67 -4.70
CA GLY A 16 -19.56 26.08 -4.24
C GLY A 16 -19.53 24.56 -4.23
N SER A 17 -20.69 23.89 -4.36
CA SER A 17 -20.73 22.43 -4.41
C SER A 17 -20.40 21.94 -5.82
N PHE A 18 -19.46 21.00 -5.93
CA PHE A 18 -19.08 20.39 -7.21
C PHE A 18 -20.26 19.64 -7.85
N SER A 19 -21.09 18.99 -7.03
CA SER A 19 -22.27 18.22 -7.44
C SER A 19 -23.06 17.79 -6.21
N ASP A 20 -24.39 17.62 -6.35
CA ASP A 20 -25.24 17.09 -5.27
C ASP A 20 -24.98 15.62 -4.95
N THR A 21 -24.41 14.87 -5.90
CA THR A 21 -24.16 13.43 -5.80
C THR A 21 -22.69 13.06 -5.70
N THR A 22 -21.78 14.01 -5.99
CA THR A 22 -20.34 13.77 -6.04
C THR A 22 -19.61 14.67 -5.06
N THR A 23 -18.82 14.06 -4.15
CA THR A 23 -17.87 14.78 -3.30
C THR A 23 -16.47 14.67 -3.90
N LEU A 24 -15.69 15.74 -3.72
CA LEU A 24 -14.30 15.81 -4.11
C LEU A 24 -13.45 16.01 -2.86
N ASP A 25 -12.43 15.18 -2.70
CA ASP A 25 -11.34 15.36 -1.74
C ASP A 25 -10.00 15.10 -2.45
N GLY A 26 -8.92 15.50 -1.82
CA GLY A 26 -7.62 15.26 -2.42
C GLY A 26 -6.45 15.59 -1.53
N LYS A 27 -5.28 15.38 -2.09
CA LYS A 27 -4.02 15.77 -1.45
C LYS A 27 -2.94 16.13 -2.45
N ALA A 28 -2.10 17.09 -2.06
CA ALA A 28 -0.79 17.33 -2.64
C ALA A 28 0.27 16.87 -1.65
N VAL A 29 1.27 16.14 -2.10
CA VAL A 29 2.37 15.63 -1.28
C VAL A 29 3.69 16.07 -1.87
N MET A 30 4.57 16.60 -1.03
CA MET A 30 5.95 16.94 -1.38
C MET A 30 6.89 16.16 -0.47
N VAL A 31 7.92 15.53 -1.03
CA VAL A 31 8.89 14.73 -0.29
C VAL A 31 10.29 15.18 -0.63
N LEU A 32 10.92 15.85 0.31
CA LEU A 32 12.37 16.10 0.29
C LEU A 32 13.06 14.84 0.83
N SER A 33 14.03 14.30 0.12
CA SER A 33 14.70 13.05 0.49
C SER A 33 16.18 13.08 0.14
N ALA A 34 16.99 12.40 0.97
CA ALA A 34 18.38 12.08 0.69
C ALA A 34 18.65 10.63 1.12
N VAL A 35 19.33 9.84 0.29
CA VAL A 35 19.55 8.41 0.52
C VAL A 35 21.03 8.09 0.30
N SER A 36 21.69 7.58 1.35
CA SER A 36 23.04 7.02 1.27
C SER A 36 22.97 5.56 0.79
N GLY A 37 23.93 5.12 -0.01
CA GLY A 37 23.95 3.76 -0.57
C GLY A 37 23.16 3.57 -1.86
N ASN A 38 22.52 4.62 -2.38
CA ASN A 38 21.72 4.57 -3.62
C ASN A 38 22.52 4.20 -4.86
N ASP A 39 23.78 4.58 -4.93
CA ASP A 39 24.71 4.22 -6.02
C ASP A 39 24.87 2.70 -6.15
N LYS A 40 24.99 2.01 -5.03
CA LYS A 40 25.08 0.53 -4.99
C LYS A 40 23.77 -0.12 -5.42
N ILE A 41 22.62 0.39 -4.92
CA ILE A 41 21.29 -0.08 -5.34
C ILE A 41 21.12 0.16 -6.85
N GLY A 42 21.50 1.32 -7.36
CA GLY A 42 21.44 1.66 -8.77
C GLY A 42 22.19 0.65 -9.63
N ALA A 43 23.41 0.30 -9.25
CA ALA A 43 24.21 -0.71 -9.95
C ALA A 43 23.57 -2.10 -9.91
N ALA A 44 22.96 -2.48 -8.78
CA ALA A 44 22.33 -3.80 -8.61
C ALA A 44 21.04 -3.95 -9.43
N VAL A 45 20.25 -2.88 -9.63
CA VAL A 45 19.05 -2.90 -10.48
C VAL A 45 19.32 -2.64 -11.96
N GLY A 46 20.60 -2.53 -12.35
CA GLY A 46 20.99 -2.24 -13.74
C GLY A 46 20.70 -0.81 -14.18
N ALA A 47 20.44 0.09 -13.23
CA ALA A 47 20.32 1.52 -13.50
C ALA A 47 21.73 2.09 -13.76
N THR A 48 21.87 2.97 -14.73
CA THR A 48 23.10 3.75 -14.89
C THR A 48 23.28 4.65 -13.67
N SER A 49 24.50 4.84 -13.19
CA SER A 49 24.83 5.61 -11.98
C SER A 49 24.27 7.04 -11.96
N SER A 50 23.78 7.54 -13.08
CA SER A 50 23.13 8.84 -13.22
C SER A 50 21.66 8.88 -12.77
N THR A 51 21.00 7.74 -12.52
CA THR A 51 19.56 7.67 -12.20
C THR A 51 19.27 7.60 -10.71
N LEU A 52 20.23 7.18 -9.89
CA LEU A 52 20.11 7.16 -8.44
C LEU A 52 21.28 7.93 -7.82
N SER A 53 21.02 9.03 -7.17
CA SER A 53 22.04 9.87 -6.55
C SER A 53 21.90 9.90 -5.03
N GLN A 54 22.98 10.27 -4.35
CA GLN A 54 22.96 10.54 -2.90
C GLN A 54 22.58 11.99 -2.58
N ALA A 55 22.36 12.81 -3.60
CA ALA A 55 21.95 14.20 -3.43
C ALA A 55 20.51 14.30 -2.92
N ALA A 56 20.22 15.41 -2.25
CA ALA A 56 18.86 15.72 -1.86
C ALA A 56 17.98 15.94 -3.08
N THR A 57 16.81 15.31 -3.12
CA THR A 57 15.84 15.41 -4.21
C THR A 57 14.45 15.73 -3.69
N LEU A 58 13.66 16.45 -4.48
CA LEU A 58 12.29 16.79 -4.16
C LEU A 58 11.35 16.06 -5.13
N ALA A 59 10.49 15.19 -4.58
CA ALA A 59 9.44 14.51 -5.30
C ALA A 59 8.07 15.10 -4.95
N TYR A 60 7.09 14.90 -5.82
CA TYR A 60 5.71 15.26 -5.51
C TYR A 60 4.70 14.24 -6.04
N ALA A 61 3.53 14.23 -5.39
CA ALA A 61 2.34 13.57 -5.86
C ALA A 61 1.13 14.51 -5.70
N TYR A 62 0.22 14.45 -6.64
CA TYR A 62 -1.06 15.13 -6.56
C TYR A 62 -2.18 14.14 -6.87
N GLN A 63 -3.24 14.16 -6.08
CA GLN A 63 -4.34 13.21 -6.16
C GLN A 63 -5.65 13.91 -5.86
N MET A 64 -6.66 13.62 -6.68
CA MET A 64 -8.06 14.00 -6.46
C MET A 64 -8.91 12.73 -6.44
N ASN A 65 -9.80 12.60 -5.47
CA ASN A 65 -10.77 11.53 -5.34
C ASN A 65 -12.17 12.07 -5.57
N LEU A 66 -12.91 11.44 -6.45
CA LEU A 66 -14.31 11.71 -6.71
C LEU A 66 -15.12 10.53 -6.18
N ASN A 67 -16.05 10.79 -5.27
CA ASN A 67 -16.95 9.80 -4.69
C ASN A 67 -18.38 10.18 -5.08
N THR A 68 -19.03 9.33 -5.86
CA THR A 68 -20.39 9.58 -6.37
C THR A 68 -21.32 8.48 -5.87
N SER A 69 -22.39 8.86 -5.16
CA SER A 69 -23.45 7.95 -4.74
C SER A 69 -24.70 8.21 -5.57
N PHE A 70 -25.35 7.14 -6.04
CA PHE A 70 -26.59 7.18 -6.81
C PHE A 70 -27.80 6.76 -5.96
N THR A 71 -27.57 5.96 -4.90
CA THR A 71 -28.64 5.40 -4.06
C THR A 71 -28.54 5.82 -2.59
N GLY A 72 -27.44 6.45 -2.19
CA GLY A 72 -27.11 6.79 -0.82
C GLY A 72 -26.17 5.79 -0.13
N ASP A 73 -26.22 4.51 -0.52
CA ASP A 73 -25.43 3.42 0.09
C ASP A 73 -24.37 2.84 -0.85
N ASP A 74 -24.28 3.35 -2.06
CA ASP A 74 -23.31 2.94 -3.08
C ASP A 74 -22.21 3.99 -3.28
N ASN A 75 -21.15 3.63 -3.99
CA ASN A 75 -20.09 4.57 -4.34
C ASN A 75 -19.42 4.21 -5.67
N LEU A 76 -19.52 5.10 -6.64
CA LEU A 76 -18.62 5.14 -7.78
C LEU A 76 -17.39 5.97 -7.39
N TYR A 77 -16.25 5.32 -7.25
CA TYR A 77 -14.99 5.98 -6.95
C TYR A 77 -14.16 6.20 -8.20
N VAL A 78 -13.68 7.42 -8.39
CA VAL A 78 -12.72 7.78 -9.44
C VAL A 78 -11.56 8.55 -8.83
N ARG A 79 -10.33 8.16 -9.13
CA ARG A 79 -9.14 8.88 -8.71
C ARG A 79 -8.37 9.43 -9.90
N LEU A 80 -8.12 10.72 -9.87
CA LEU A 80 -7.20 11.41 -10.77
C LEU A 80 -5.87 11.63 -10.04
N LYS A 81 -4.75 11.44 -10.74
CA LYS A 81 -3.46 11.46 -10.10
C LYS A 81 -2.31 11.80 -11.04
N THR A 82 -1.30 12.47 -10.49
CA THR A 82 -0.01 12.73 -11.15
C THR A 82 1.13 12.76 -10.13
N GLY A 83 2.37 12.70 -10.58
CA GLY A 83 3.56 12.84 -9.74
C GLY A 83 4.85 12.63 -10.51
N ALA A 84 5.94 13.16 -9.93
CA ALA A 84 7.29 13.05 -10.49
C ALA A 84 8.37 13.17 -9.40
N GLY A 85 9.63 12.97 -9.77
CA GLY A 85 10.79 13.16 -8.88
C GLY A 85 11.13 11.96 -7.98
N TRP A 86 10.48 10.82 -8.15
CA TRP A 86 10.58 9.67 -7.24
C TRP A 86 11.83 8.79 -7.41
N GLY A 87 12.72 9.08 -8.36
CA GLY A 87 13.84 8.20 -8.73
C GLY A 87 14.61 7.61 -7.55
N ASN A 88 15.01 8.44 -6.60
CA ASN A 88 15.86 8.05 -5.47
C ASN A 88 15.12 7.25 -4.37
N ILE A 89 13.80 7.32 -4.31
CA ILE A 89 12.98 6.68 -3.27
C ILE A 89 11.90 5.77 -3.86
N LYS A 90 12.23 5.02 -4.92
CA LYS A 90 11.30 4.15 -5.66
C LYS A 90 11.76 2.69 -5.80
N THR A 91 12.86 2.29 -5.20
CA THR A 91 13.37 0.92 -5.31
C THR A 91 12.67 0.00 -4.30
N LYS A 92 11.98 -1.04 -4.81
CA LYS A 92 11.27 -2.02 -3.99
C LYS A 92 12.23 -3.09 -3.44
N PRO A 93 12.05 -3.51 -2.20
CA PRO A 93 11.27 -2.89 -1.13
C PRO A 93 12.02 -1.79 -0.38
N VAL A 94 13.28 -1.59 -0.66
CA VAL A 94 14.32 -0.98 0.17
C VAL A 94 14.12 0.50 0.42
N THR A 95 13.84 1.28 -0.64
CA THR A 95 13.66 2.73 -0.55
C THR A 95 12.28 3.20 -0.97
N TYR A 96 11.36 2.28 -1.31
CA TYR A 96 10.08 2.63 -1.90
C TYR A 96 9.21 3.41 -0.92
N HIS A 97 9.18 4.73 -1.09
CA HIS A 97 8.45 5.63 -0.20
C HIS A 97 6.94 5.35 -0.23
N ASN A 98 6.29 5.54 0.90
CA ASN A 98 4.86 5.24 1.06
C ASN A 98 3.96 6.03 0.10
N GLU A 99 4.32 7.26 -0.23
CA GLU A 99 3.57 8.14 -1.13
C GLU A 99 4.01 8.05 -2.61
N VAL A 100 4.94 7.15 -2.95
CA VAL A 100 5.36 6.97 -4.34
C VAL A 100 4.17 6.59 -5.19
N TYR A 101 4.00 7.37 -6.21
CA TYR A 101 3.15 7.07 -7.35
C TYR A 101 4.00 6.90 -8.61
N SER A 102 3.43 6.30 -9.64
CA SER A 102 4.15 6.18 -10.90
C SER A 102 4.59 7.56 -11.38
N ASN A 103 5.86 7.71 -11.75
CA ASN A 103 6.26 8.85 -12.57
C ASN A 103 5.42 8.81 -13.84
N ASN A 104 4.63 9.83 -14.06
CA ASN A 104 3.83 9.98 -15.27
C ASN A 104 4.08 11.34 -15.93
N ASP A 105 5.30 11.86 -15.73
CA ASP A 105 5.82 13.07 -16.33
C ASP A 105 4.87 14.28 -16.18
N SER A 106 4.28 14.39 -14.98
CA SER A 106 3.30 15.42 -14.62
C SER A 106 1.97 15.37 -15.39
N VAL A 107 1.68 14.27 -16.09
CA VAL A 107 0.40 14.07 -16.78
C VAL A 107 -0.66 13.62 -15.80
N LEU A 108 -1.76 14.36 -15.68
CA LEU A 108 -2.91 13.94 -14.89
C LEU A 108 -3.68 12.84 -15.63
N ARG A 109 -3.96 11.73 -14.93
CA ARG A 109 -4.68 10.59 -15.51
C ARG A 109 -5.64 9.96 -14.52
N VAL A 110 -6.63 9.25 -15.03
CA VAL A 110 -7.44 8.34 -14.22
C VAL A 110 -6.56 7.18 -13.76
N ASP A 111 -6.40 7.07 -12.44
CA ASP A 111 -5.55 6.06 -11.80
C ASP A 111 -6.40 4.91 -11.23
N LYS A 112 -7.61 5.22 -10.83
CA LYS A 112 -8.57 4.26 -10.27
C LYS A 112 -9.98 4.57 -10.75
N ILE A 113 -10.77 3.52 -10.95
CA ILE A 113 -12.21 3.60 -11.12
C ILE A 113 -12.84 2.28 -10.73
N TRP A 114 -13.82 2.31 -9.81
CA TRP A 114 -14.62 1.15 -9.41
C TRP A 114 -15.96 1.56 -8.82
N TYR A 115 -16.86 0.59 -8.72
CA TYR A 115 -18.18 0.76 -8.11
C TYR A 115 -18.38 -0.23 -6.98
N ASN A 116 -18.79 0.27 -5.82
CA ASN A 116 -19.17 -0.49 -4.64
C ASN A 116 -20.68 -0.39 -4.43
N PHE A 117 -21.33 -1.50 -4.13
CA PHE A 117 -22.75 -1.50 -3.78
C PHE A 117 -23.06 -2.56 -2.72
N PRO A 118 -24.05 -2.31 -1.83
CA PRO A 118 -24.46 -3.26 -0.82
C PRO A 118 -25.31 -4.38 -1.44
N ILE A 119 -25.18 -5.57 -0.85
CA ILE A 119 -26.10 -6.72 -1.07
C ILE A 119 -26.64 -7.11 0.29
N GLY A 120 -27.82 -6.57 0.66
CA GLY A 120 -28.33 -6.64 2.02
C GLY A 120 -27.43 -5.85 2.99
N ASP A 121 -27.53 -6.14 4.28
CA ASP A 121 -26.94 -5.30 5.35
C ASP A 121 -25.46 -5.58 5.64
N LYS A 122 -24.93 -6.74 5.22
CA LYS A 122 -23.61 -7.23 5.65
C LYS A 122 -22.64 -7.52 4.52
N VAL A 123 -23.11 -7.53 3.27
CA VAL A 123 -22.28 -7.83 2.11
C VAL A 123 -22.09 -6.59 1.26
N THR A 124 -20.87 -6.32 0.84
CA THR A 124 -20.56 -5.32 -0.19
C THR A 124 -19.92 -6.00 -1.38
N ALA A 125 -20.45 -5.73 -2.56
CA ALA A 125 -19.83 -6.11 -3.83
C ALA A 125 -19.04 -4.94 -4.40
N THR A 126 -17.94 -5.25 -5.07
CA THR A 126 -17.06 -4.29 -5.73
C THR A 126 -16.76 -4.79 -7.13
N VAL A 127 -16.82 -3.89 -8.11
CA VAL A 127 -16.42 -4.16 -9.49
C VAL A 127 -15.72 -2.94 -10.06
N GLY A 128 -14.62 -3.14 -10.78
CA GLY A 128 -13.96 -2.01 -11.43
C GLY A 128 -12.89 -2.42 -12.42
N PRO A 129 -12.71 -1.62 -13.49
CA PRO A 129 -11.65 -1.84 -14.47
C PRO A 129 -10.26 -1.46 -13.93
N LEU A 130 -10.18 -0.56 -12.94
CA LEU A 130 -8.93 -0.03 -12.38
C LEU A 130 -8.97 -0.05 -10.86
N ILE A 131 -8.71 -1.22 -10.24
CA ILE A 131 -8.72 -1.39 -8.78
C ILE A 131 -7.55 -2.26 -8.31
N GLU A 132 -7.04 -1.98 -7.11
CA GLU A 132 -6.09 -2.85 -6.41
C GLU A 132 -6.84 -3.69 -5.37
N ASN A 133 -6.39 -4.93 -5.15
CA ASN A 133 -7.09 -5.90 -4.31
C ASN A 133 -7.34 -5.44 -2.86
N TYR A 134 -6.44 -4.62 -2.30
CA TYR A 134 -6.58 -4.19 -0.91
C TYR A 134 -7.72 -3.21 -0.64
N TYR A 135 -8.35 -2.64 -1.68
CA TYR A 135 -9.58 -1.85 -1.53
C TYR A 135 -10.82 -2.72 -1.28
N MET A 136 -10.72 -4.02 -1.54
CA MET A 136 -11.80 -4.99 -1.43
C MET A 136 -11.70 -5.89 -0.18
N LEU A 137 -10.78 -5.61 0.73
CA LEU A 137 -10.60 -6.37 1.97
C LEU A 137 -11.74 -6.12 2.95
N ALA A 138 -12.14 -7.16 3.69
CA ALA A 138 -13.21 -7.08 4.68
C ALA A 138 -12.79 -6.44 6.00
N ALA A 139 -11.50 -6.41 6.30
CA ALA A 139 -10.96 -5.87 7.55
C ALA A 139 -9.61 -5.18 7.33
N THR A 140 -9.25 -4.31 8.29
CA THR A 140 -7.96 -3.60 8.30
C THR A 140 -6.89 -4.49 8.93
N PRO A 141 -5.91 -5.00 8.18
CA PRO A 141 -4.96 -5.99 8.67
C PRO A 141 -3.88 -5.41 9.60
N SER A 142 -3.74 -4.10 9.66
CA SER A 142 -2.74 -3.41 10.49
C SER A 142 -3.23 -2.03 10.91
N VAL A 143 -2.98 -1.66 12.16
CA VAL A 143 -3.18 -0.28 12.65
C VAL A 143 -1.92 0.57 12.47
N TYR A 144 -0.77 -0.04 12.24
CA TYR A 144 0.44 0.70 11.86
C TYR A 144 0.25 1.40 10.52
N LYS A 145 0.52 2.69 10.48
CA LYS A 145 0.42 3.53 9.27
C LYS A 145 1.81 4.00 8.87
N PRO A 146 2.51 3.31 7.96
CA PRO A 146 3.83 3.74 7.52
C PRO A 146 3.75 5.10 6.86
N LYS A 147 4.71 5.96 7.18
CA LYS A 147 4.85 7.29 6.57
C LYS A 147 6.08 7.39 5.68
N VAL A 148 7.01 6.46 5.79
CA VAL A 148 8.26 6.45 5.02
C VAL A 148 8.26 5.30 4.02
N LEU A 149 8.34 4.04 4.48
CA LEU A 149 8.48 2.88 3.59
C LEU A 149 7.15 2.15 3.34
N LYS A 150 6.79 2.00 2.09
CA LYS A 150 5.59 1.29 1.67
C LYS A 150 5.61 -0.20 2.04
N ALA A 151 6.79 -0.78 2.26
CA ALA A 151 6.97 -2.16 2.65
C ALA A 151 6.23 -2.53 3.96
N PHE A 152 6.01 -1.57 4.85
CA PHE A 152 5.33 -1.77 6.14
C PHE A 152 3.81 -1.58 6.09
N ARG A 153 3.22 -1.26 4.92
CA ARG A 153 1.76 -1.22 4.78
C ARG A 153 1.14 -2.57 5.10
N PHE A 154 -0.04 -2.55 5.68
CA PHE A 154 -0.85 -3.74 5.97
C PHE A 154 -0.18 -4.75 6.91
N GLY A 155 0.77 -4.31 7.75
CA GLY A 155 1.58 -5.21 8.58
C GLY A 155 2.56 -6.03 7.76
N GLY A 156 3.11 -5.45 6.70
CA GLY A 156 3.92 -6.09 5.68
C GLY A 156 3.17 -6.21 4.36
N HIS A 157 3.79 -5.76 3.29
CA HIS A 157 3.12 -5.74 1.99
C HIS A 157 2.95 -7.14 1.40
N GLY A 158 3.97 -7.98 1.52
CA GLY A 158 3.96 -9.36 1.06
C GLY A 158 3.48 -9.53 -0.38
N ILE A 159 2.92 -10.69 -0.67
CA ILE A 159 2.23 -10.94 -1.94
C ILE A 159 0.71 -10.72 -1.83
N ALA A 160 0.15 -10.75 -0.60
CA ALA A 160 -1.29 -10.66 -0.39
C ALA A 160 -1.85 -9.25 -0.70
N PHE A 161 -1.15 -8.20 -0.28
CA PHE A 161 -1.62 -6.82 -0.34
C PHE A 161 -0.93 -5.97 -1.42
N GLY A 162 -0.03 -6.55 -2.17
CA GLY A 162 0.54 -5.92 -3.35
C GLY A 162 -0.31 -6.17 -4.57
N ALA A 163 -0.50 -5.14 -5.38
CA ALA A 163 -1.22 -5.32 -6.62
C ALA A 163 -0.75 -4.33 -7.68
N SER A 164 -0.98 -4.70 -8.93
CA SER A 164 -1.14 -3.74 -10.00
C SER A 164 -2.57 -3.25 -9.98
N THR A 165 -2.82 -2.02 -10.34
CA THR A 165 -4.14 -1.54 -10.70
C THR A 165 -4.59 -2.28 -11.95
N SER A 166 -5.73 -2.95 -11.89
CA SER A 166 -6.22 -3.87 -12.92
C SER A 166 -7.72 -4.08 -12.80
N VAL A 167 -8.32 -4.80 -13.72
CA VAL A 167 -9.71 -5.26 -13.57
C VAL A 167 -9.85 -6.06 -12.28
N GLY A 168 -10.87 -5.78 -11.48
CA GLY A 168 -11.08 -6.46 -10.21
C GLY A 168 -12.55 -6.61 -9.84
N LEU A 169 -12.83 -7.73 -9.17
CA LEU A 169 -14.10 -8.07 -8.55
C LEU A 169 -13.87 -8.48 -7.11
N GLY A 170 -14.76 -8.11 -6.21
CA GLY A 170 -14.66 -8.49 -4.80
C GLY A 170 -16.00 -8.57 -4.12
N LEU A 171 -16.08 -9.48 -3.16
CA LEU A 171 -17.16 -9.57 -2.19
C LEU A 171 -16.56 -9.52 -0.81
N LYS A 172 -17.12 -8.70 0.08
CA LYS A 172 -16.77 -8.67 1.49
C LYS A 172 -18.02 -8.82 2.35
N TYR A 173 -17.92 -9.65 3.37
CA TYR A 173 -18.90 -9.81 4.44
C TYR A 173 -18.32 -9.26 5.73
N GLN A 174 -19.12 -8.49 6.47
CA GLN A 174 -18.77 -7.95 7.77
C GLN A 174 -19.92 -8.24 8.76
N GLY A 175 -19.65 -9.11 9.73
CA GLY A 175 -20.61 -9.49 10.75
C GLY A 175 -20.60 -8.54 11.95
N ASP A 176 -21.71 -8.48 12.68
CA ASP A 176 -21.85 -7.64 13.88
C ASP A 176 -21.04 -8.15 15.07
N ASN A 177 -20.56 -9.38 15.01
CA ASN A 177 -19.78 -10.06 16.05
C ASN A 177 -18.26 -9.95 15.86
N GLY A 178 -17.79 -9.08 14.98
CA GLY A 178 -16.38 -8.86 14.68
C GLY A 178 -15.77 -9.81 13.62
N PHE A 179 -16.48 -10.85 13.18
CA PHE A 179 -16.03 -11.70 12.07
C PHE A 179 -16.26 -11.02 10.73
N ALA A 180 -15.26 -11.11 9.87
CA ALA A 180 -15.29 -10.60 8.52
C ALA A 180 -14.57 -11.55 7.55
N THR A 181 -15.04 -11.58 6.31
CA THR A 181 -14.37 -12.35 5.24
C THR A 181 -14.48 -11.61 3.91
N SER A 182 -13.50 -11.79 3.05
CA SER A 182 -13.55 -11.30 1.68
C SER A 182 -12.93 -12.27 0.69
N ALA A 183 -13.47 -12.26 -0.53
CA ALA A 183 -12.93 -12.93 -1.68
C ALA A 183 -12.75 -11.91 -2.80
N THR A 184 -11.55 -11.84 -3.37
CA THR A 184 -11.24 -10.88 -4.43
C THR A 184 -10.51 -11.56 -5.57
N VAL A 185 -10.74 -11.08 -6.78
CA VAL A 185 -9.99 -11.47 -7.96
C VAL A 185 -9.59 -10.23 -8.75
N ASN A 186 -8.34 -10.21 -9.18
CA ASN A 186 -7.79 -9.18 -10.06
C ASN A 186 -7.20 -9.83 -11.31
N SER A 187 -7.31 -9.17 -12.45
CA SER A 187 -6.85 -9.63 -13.75
C SER A 187 -6.09 -8.51 -14.46
N LYS A 188 -4.85 -8.77 -14.87
CA LYS A 188 -4.06 -7.80 -15.65
C LYS A 188 -4.49 -7.72 -17.10
N ASN A 189 -5.05 -8.79 -17.61
CA ASN A 189 -5.44 -8.93 -19.02
C ASN A 189 -6.96 -8.82 -19.22
N GLY A 190 -7.69 -8.47 -18.16
CA GLY A 190 -9.15 -8.39 -18.21
C GLY A 190 -9.71 -7.31 -19.13
N GLU A 191 -8.90 -6.33 -19.49
CA GLU A 191 -9.24 -5.23 -20.41
C GLU A 191 -8.73 -5.41 -21.85
N ASP A 192 -7.96 -6.47 -22.10
CA ASP A 192 -7.39 -6.76 -23.42
C ASP A 192 -8.03 -8.03 -24.07
N SER A 193 -7.54 -8.39 -25.26
CA SER A 193 -8.05 -9.53 -26.02
C SER A 193 -7.80 -10.90 -25.38
N VAL A 194 -6.93 -11.00 -24.39
CA VAL A 194 -6.74 -12.24 -23.61
C VAL A 194 -7.95 -12.51 -22.74
N GLY A 195 -8.52 -11.44 -22.16
CA GLY A 195 -9.76 -11.49 -21.39
C GLY A 195 -9.60 -11.96 -19.94
N PHE A 196 -10.63 -11.66 -19.16
CA PHE A 196 -10.72 -11.90 -17.73
C PHE A 196 -10.81 -13.39 -17.39
N LEU A 197 -9.93 -13.88 -16.50
CA LEU A 197 -9.87 -15.25 -16.00
C LEU A 197 -9.71 -16.35 -17.09
N THR A 198 -9.18 -16.01 -18.24
CA THR A 198 -8.86 -16.98 -19.28
C THR A 198 -7.56 -17.73 -18.95
N LYS A 199 -7.27 -18.77 -19.73
CA LYS A 199 -6.01 -19.53 -19.60
C LYS A 199 -4.76 -18.65 -19.83
N GLY A 200 -4.89 -17.54 -20.56
CA GLY A 200 -3.78 -16.59 -20.82
C GLY A 200 -3.66 -15.48 -19.78
N ASP A 201 -4.65 -15.29 -18.93
CA ASP A 201 -4.73 -14.16 -18.00
C ASP A 201 -3.73 -14.27 -16.85
N GLN A 202 -3.06 -13.18 -16.56
CA GLN A 202 -2.31 -13.00 -15.31
C GLN A 202 -3.29 -12.55 -14.24
N ASN A 203 -3.64 -13.43 -13.32
CA ASN A 203 -4.64 -13.13 -12.30
C ASN A 203 -4.14 -13.38 -10.88
N LYS A 204 -4.85 -12.78 -9.94
CA LYS A 204 -4.59 -12.87 -8.51
C LYS A 204 -5.90 -13.07 -7.76
N ILE A 205 -5.97 -14.11 -6.95
CA ILE A 205 -7.10 -14.43 -6.09
C ILE A 205 -6.67 -14.28 -4.65
N ASN A 206 -7.47 -13.58 -3.83
CA ASN A 206 -7.28 -13.47 -2.39
C ASN A 206 -8.52 -13.93 -1.65
N LEU A 207 -8.31 -14.71 -0.59
CA LEU A 207 -9.34 -15.10 0.38
C LEU A 207 -8.89 -14.65 1.76
N MET A 208 -9.66 -13.80 2.43
CA MET A 208 -9.36 -13.28 3.77
C MET A 208 -10.40 -13.76 4.77
N GLY A 209 -9.95 -14.24 5.92
CA GLY A 209 -10.76 -14.41 7.12
C GLY A 209 -10.18 -13.55 8.24
N ALA A 210 -11.06 -12.86 8.98
CA ALA A 210 -10.64 -11.90 10.00
C ALA A 210 -11.59 -11.90 11.20
N TYR A 211 -11.04 -11.56 12.37
CA TYR A 211 -11.79 -11.20 13.56
C TYR A 211 -11.22 -9.91 14.15
N THR A 212 -12.09 -8.97 14.40
CA THR A 212 -11.74 -7.67 14.99
C THR A 212 -12.59 -7.40 16.21
N ALA A 213 -11.95 -7.23 17.36
CA ALA A 213 -12.55 -6.70 18.59
C ALA A 213 -12.19 -5.22 18.75
N ASP A 214 -12.62 -4.59 19.84
CA ASP A 214 -12.40 -3.15 20.06
C ASP A 214 -10.93 -2.77 20.03
N ASN A 215 -10.06 -3.58 20.62
CA ASN A 215 -8.65 -3.28 20.77
C ASN A 215 -7.67 -4.32 20.23
N TYR A 216 -8.14 -5.36 19.51
CA TYR A 216 -7.27 -6.31 18.82
C TYR A 216 -7.90 -6.87 17.55
N HIS A 217 -7.05 -7.40 16.71
CA HIS A 217 -7.40 -8.01 15.43
C HIS A 217 -6.51 -9.18 15.11
N LEU A 218 -7.09 -10.18 14.48
CA LEU A 218 -6.37 -11.30 13.87
C LEU A 218 -6.94 -11.55 12.47
N SER A 219 -6.09 -11.78 11.51
CA SER A 219 -6.50 -12.19 10.17
C SER A 219 -5.51 -13.09 9.48
N ALA A 220 -6.03 -13.90 8.56
CA ALA A 220 -5.27 -14.73 7.62
C ALA A 220 -5.79 -14.47 6.21
N THR A 221 -4.88 -14.22 5.28
CA THR A 221 -5.19 -14.02 3.87
C THR A 221 -4.41 -15.04 3.04
N TYR A 222 -5.14 -15.92 2.36
CA TYR A 222 -4.57 -16.80 1.34
C TYR A 222 -4.54 -16.05 0.00
N THR A 223 -3.43 -16.20 -0.72
CA THR A 223 -3.24 -15.59 -2.03
C THR A 223 -2.75 -16.62 -3.03
N LYS A 224 -3.37 -16.64 -4.21
CA LYS A 224 -2.87 -17.33 -5.39
C LYS A 224 -2.66 -16.32 -6.52
N GLN A 225 -1.47 -16.32 -7.11
CA GLN A 225 -1.12 -15.54 -8.29
C GLN A 225 -0.75 -16.50 -9.41
N GLN A 226 -1.18 -16.22 -10.62
CA GLN A 226 -0.99 -17.11 -11.76
C GLN A 226 -0.24 -16.42 -12.91
N ARG A 227 0.51 -17.23 -13.67
CA ARG A 227 1.17 -16.83 -14.91
C ARG A 227 2.11 -15.64 -14.78
N GLY A 228 2.94 -15.66 -13.72
CA GLY A 228 3.92 -14.61 -13.52
C GLY A 228 3.35 -13.28 -13.02
N TRP A 229 2.15 -13.28 -12.46
CA TRP A 229 1.67 -12.08 -11.76
C TRP A 229 2.69 -11.66 -10.69
N THR A 230 3.22 -10.46 -10.83
CA THR A 230 4.13 -9.87 -9.85
C THR A 230 3.40 -8.78 -9.07
N GLY A 231 2.95 -9.09 -7.90
CA GLY A 231 2.40 -8.13 -6.94
C GLY A 231 3.10 -8.29 -5.59
N GLY A 232 3.17 -7.22 -4.81
CA GLY A 232 3.84 -7.24 -3.53
C GLY A 232 5.30 -6.82 -3.59
N TYR A 233 6.02 -7.11 -2.52
CA TYR A 233 7.41 -6.71 -2.33
C TYR A 233 8.25 -7.91 -1.87
N PRO A 234 8.28 -9.02 -2.63
CA PRO A 234 9.14 -10.13 -2.29
C PRO A 234 10.59 -9.75 -2.54
N TYR A 235 11.42 -10.02 -1.57
CA TYR A 235 12.86 -9.89 -1.68
C TYR A 235 13.43 -11.19 -2.27
N PHE A 236 14.37 -11.12 -3.19
CA PHE A 236 14.96 -12.27 -3.92
C PHE A 236 13.99 -13.10 -4.80
N ALA A 237 12.72 -13.09 -4.52
CA ALA A 237 11.76 -13.92 -5.26
C ALA A 237 11.26 -13.27 -6.55
N THR A 238 11.63 -12.02 -6.82
CA THR A 238 11.17 -11.25 -7.98
C THR A 238 11.54 -11.89 -9.32
N LYS A 239 12.69 -12.53 -9.43
CA LYS A 239 13.09 -13.21 -10.67
C LYS A 239 12.20 -14.41 -10.99
N ALA A 240 11.86 -15.22 -9.98
CA ALA A 240 10.99 -16.38 -10.17
C ALA A 240 9.55 -15.97 -10.50
N ALA A 241 9.04 -14.97 -9.79
CA ALA A 241 7.68 -14.48 -9.99
C ALA A 241 7.45 -13.74 -11.32
N SER A 242 8.51 -13.33 -12.00
CA SER A 242 8.42 -12.64 -13.31
C SER A 242 8.34 -13.58 -14.50
N GLN A 243 8.49 -14.89 -14.31
CA GLN A 243 8.38 -15.86 -15.39
C GLN A 243 6.93 -16.11 -15.76
N SER A 244 6.61 -16.05 -17.05
CA SER A 244 5.25 -16.11 -17.58
C SER A 244 4.46 -17.37 -17.21
N GLU A 245 5.12 -18.43 -16.78
CA GLU A 245 4.51 -19.71 -16.38
C GLU A 245 4.53 -19.94 -14.88
N THR A 246 5.05 -19.00 -14.09
CA THR A 246 5.19 -19.17 -12.64
C THR A 246 3.86 -18.89 -11.93
N ASP A 247 3.37 -19.87 -11.20
CA ASP A 247 2.31 -19.70 -10.22
C ASP A 247 2.90 -19.46 -8.83
N THR A 248 2.24 -18.63 -8.05
CA THR A 248 2.67 -18.26 -6.71
C THR A 248 1.51 -18.42 -5.74
N THR A 249 1.75 -19.04 -4.60
CA THR A 249 0.80 -19.11 -3.50
C THR A 249 1.43 -18.58 -2.23
N GLY A 250 0.63 -18.10 -1.29
CA GLY A 250 1.16 -17.66 0.00
C GLY A 250 0.08 -17.29 0.99
N TRP A 251 0.52 -17.12 2.22
CA TRP A 251 -0.29 -16.69 3.34
C TRP A 251 0.26 -15.39 3.92
N ALA A 252 -0.66 -14.51 4.28
CA ALA A 252 -0.37 -13.33 5.10
C ALA A 252 -1.14 -13.46 6.42
N LEU A 253 -0.42 -13.63 7.52
CA LEU A 253 -0.98 -13.62 8.87
C LEU A 253 -0.76 -12.24 9.48
N ARG A 254 -1.81 -11.65 10.04
CA ARG A 254 -1.77 -10.32 10.62
C ARG A 254 -2.42 -10.30 11.99
N GLY A 255 -1.82 -9.52 12.87
CA GLY A 255 -2.39 -9.22 14.16
C GLY A 255 -2.07 -7.78 14.56
N TRP A 256 -2.99 -7.14 15.26
CA TRP A 256 -2.70 -5.89 15.93
C TRP A 256 -3.42 -5.77 17.25
N TRP A 257 -2.83 -4.95 18.08
CA TRP A 257 -3.39 -4.54 19.37
C TRP A 257 -3.20 -3.04 19.56
N ARG A 258 -4.16 -2.39 20.20
CA ARG A 258 -4.06 -0.98 20.56
C ARG A 258 -4.50 -0.78 22.01
N PRO A 259 -3.89 0.14 22.78
CA PRO A 259 -4.36 0.51 24.11
C PRO A 259 -5.72 1.20 24.03
N ASP A 260 -6.48 1.19 25.12
CA ASP A 260 -7.75 1.87 25.21
C ASP A 260 -7.55 3.40 25.20
N ASP A 261 -6.49 3.88 25.84
CA ASP A 261 -6.17 5.31 25.95
C ASP A 261 -5.06 5.71 24.96
N GLN A 262 -5.22 6.88 24.33
CA GLN A 262 -4.19 7.55 23.53
C GLN A 262 -3.31 8.45 24.44
N GLY A 263 -2.17 8.90 23.95
CA GLY A 263 -1.25 9.78 24.69
C GLY A 263 -0.46 9.08 25.79
N THR A 264 -0.44 7.76 25.82
CA THR A 264 0.32 6.96 26.78
C THR A 264 1.63 6.48 26.20
N ALA A 265 2.58 6.09 27.07
CA ALA A 265 3.85 5.48 26.66
C ALA A 265 3.68 4.11 26.01
N VAL A 266 2.50 3.52 26.04
CA VAL A 266 2.19 2.21 25.46
C VAL A 266 1.77 2.38 24.01
N PRO A 267 2.52 1.81 23.03
CA PRO A 267 2.16 1.95 21.62
C PRO A 267 1.04 1.01 21.20
N SER A 268 0.37 1.34 20.12
CA SER A 268 -0.32 0.34 19.32
C SER A 268 0.70 -0.53 18.61
N VAL A 269 0.46 -1.84 18.55
CA VAL A 269 1.36 -2.83 17.97
C VAL A 269 0.70 -3.51 16.79
N SER A 270 1.39 -3.62 15.67
CA SER A 270 0.98 -4.43 14.52
C SER A 270 2.08 -5.42 14.19
N VAL A 271 1.70 -6.67 13.93
CA VAL A 271 2.62 -7.73 13.53
C VAL A 271 2.13 -8.40 12.25
N GLY A 272 3.06 -8.78 11.41
CA GLY A 272 2.78 -9.51 10.19
C GLY A 272 3.79 -10.61 9.93
N TYR A 273 3.31 -11.72 9.37
CA TYR A 273 4.13 -12.82 8.89
C TYR A 273 3.62 -13.25 7.53
N ASP A 274 4.52 -13.36 6.57
CA ASP A 274 4.22 -13.74 5.20
C ASP A 274 4.98 -14.99 4.81
N THR A 275 4.31 -15.90 4.10
CA THR A 275 4.94 -17.03 3.42
C THR A 275 4.61 -17.00 1.95
N VAL A 276 5.49 -17.55 1.14
CA VAL A 276 5.28 -17.66 -0.30
C VAL A 276 5.92 -18.93 -0.83
N SER A 277 5.24 -19.56 -1.81
CA SER A 277 5.77 -20.69 -2.57
C SER A 277 5.61 -20.41 -4.07
N TYR A 278 6.64 -20.68 -4.84
CA TYR A 278 6.71 -20.45 -6.28
C TYR A 278 6.83 -21.76 -7.04
N THR A 279 6.05 -21.91 -8.10
CA THR A 279 6.24 -22.94 -9.11
C THR A 279 7.28 -22.45 -10.11
N THR A 280 8.55 -22.77 -9.90
CA THR A 280 9.62 -22.26 -10.76
C THR A 280 10.64 -23.35 -11.09
N THR A 281 11.20 -23.26 -12.29
CA THR A 281 12.34 -24.09 -12.74
C THR A 281 13.69 -23.40 -12.56
N ASN A 282 13.68 -22.10 -12.26
CA ASN A 282 14.88 -21.30 -12.05
C ASN A 282 14.62 -20.19 -11.05
N GLY A 283 15.18 -20.28 -9.87
CA GLY A 283 15.02 -19.30 -8.81
C GLY A 283 14.65 -19.92 -7.46
N TYR A 284 14.17 -19.10 -6.55
CA TYR A 284 13.73 -19.53 -5.22
C TYR A 284 12.35 -20.18 -5.27
N LYS A 285 12.19 -21.30 -4.59
CA LYS A 285 10.91 -22.04 -4.49
C LYS A 285 10.01 -21.53 -3.39
N ASP A 286 10.59 -21.05 -2.31
CA ASP A 286 9.86 -20.62 -1.12
C ASP A 286 10.44 -19.31 -0.60
N GLY A 287 9.68 -18.64 0.24
CA GLY A 287 10.11 -17.46 0.98
C GLY A 287 9.26 -17.19 2.21
N SER A 288 9.80 -16.41 3.13
CA SER A 288 9.06 -15.89 4.27
C SER A 288 9.61 -14.54 4.71
N GLY A 289 8.76 -13.77 5.39
CA GLY A 289 9.13 -12.47 5.94
C GLY A 289 8.28 -12.14 7.16
N PHE A 290 8.68 -11.12 7.91
CA PHE A 290 7.92 -10.61 9.04
C PHE A 290 8.05 -9.11 9.16
N THR A 291 7.08 -8.49 9.83
CA THR A 291 7.08 -7.06 10.14
C THR A 291 6.52 -6.81 11.54
N VAL A 292 7.05 -5.78 12.18
CA VAL A 292 6.53 -5.22 13.43
C VAL A 292 6.39 -3.71 13.24
N GLY A 293 5.25 -3.14 13.62
CA GLY A 293 5.00 -1.72 13.59
C GLY A 293 4.45 -1.24 14.92
N LEU A 294 4.97 -0.13 15.41
CA LEU A 294 4.63 0.52 16.67
C LEU A 294 4.19 1.95 16.39
N ASN A 295 3.03 2.36 16.88
CA ASN A 295 2.56 3.74 16.82
C ASN A 295 2.21 4.26 18.21
N TRP A 296 2.67 5.47 18.50
CA TRP A 296 2.21 6.29 19.60
C TRP A 296 1.47 7.48 19.03
N ASN A 297 0.25 7.72 19.46
CA ASN A 297 -0.59 8.83 19.02
C ASN A 297 -0.78 9.82 20.15
N ASP A 298 -0.95 11.10 19.82
CA ASP A 298 -1.26 12.20 20.76
C ASP A 298 -0.23 12.35 21.90
N MET A 299 1.06 12.17 21.58
CA MET A 299 2.12 12.18 22.60
C MET A 299 2.54 13.58 23.01
N PHE A 300 2.66 14.50 22.08
CA PHE A 300 3.12 15.87 22.32
C PHE A 300 2.04 16.91 22.00
N GLN A 301 1.21 16.62 21.04
CA GLN A 301 0.08 17.45 20.63
C GLN A 301 -1.00 16.58 20.00
N ALA A 302 -2.21 17.12 19.90
CA ALA A 302 -3.33 16.43 19.27
C ALA A 302 -3.00 16.04 17.84
N ASP A 303 -3.41 14.84 17.45
CA ASP A 303 -3.21 14.27 16.10
C ASP A 303 -1.75 14.05 15.68
N ASP A 304 -0.80 14.12 16.60
CA ASP A 304 0.57 13.71 16.28
C ASP A 304 0.72 12.18 16.34
N THR A 305 1.74 11.67 15.65
CA THR A 305 2.05 10.25 15.64
C THR A 305 3.55 10.04 15.59
N ILE A 306 4.06 9.23 16.51
CA ILE A 306 5.39 8.63 16.39
C ILE A 306 5.20 7.24 15.80
N GLY A 307 5.98 6.87 14.80
CA GLY A 307 6.00 5.55 14.20
C GLY A 307 7.38 4.94 14.22
N LEU A 308 7.45 3.65 14.54
CA LEU A 308 8.63 2.81 14.40
C LEU A 308 8.21 1.49 13.79
N ALA A 309 8.81 1.10 12.67
CA ALA A 309 8.60 -0.22 12.09
C ALA A 309 9.92 -0.86 11.72
N PHE A 310 9.95 -2.17 11.79
CA PHE A 310 11.08 -2.98 11.36
C PHE A 310 10.62 -4.37 10.93
N GLY A 311 11.46 -5.04 10.15
CA GLY A 311 11.17 -6.40 9.74
C GLY A 311 12.05 -6.88 8.60
N GLN A 312 11.84 -8.14 8.27
CA GLN A 312 12.47 -8.80 7.14
C GLN A 312 11.46 -8.87 5.99
N PRO A 313 11.72 -8.22 4.84
CA PRO A 313 10.92 -8.47 3.64
C PRO A 313 11.03 -9.95 3.24
N ILE A 314 10.09 -10.45 2.44
CA ILE A 314 10.09 -11.86 2.04
C ILE A 314 11.44 -12.23 1.43
N LYS A 315 12.19 -13.04 2.17
CA LYS A 315 13.48 -13.60 1.78
C LYS A 315 13.25 -14.94 1.08
N GLY A 316 13.87 -15.12 -0.10
CA GLY A 316 13.82 -16.39 -0.83
C GLY A 316 14.60 -17.48 -0.12
N LYS A 317 14.06 -18.71 -0.17
CA LYS A 317 14.64 -19.93 0.37
C LYS A 317 14.58 -21.03 -0.69
N ASN A 318 15.44 -22.05 -0.56
CA ASN A 318 15.42 -23.23 -1.43
C ASN A 318 15.54 -22.90 -2.91
N HIS A 319 16.69 -22.37 -3.32
CA HIS A 319 16.94 -22.10 -4.73
C HIS A 319 16.99 -23.40 -5.55
N THR A 320 16.53 -23.38 -6.79
CA THR A 320 16.43 -24.56 -7.68
C THR A 320 17.78 -25.22 -8.00
N ASP A 321 18.88 -24.49 -7.96
CA ASP A 321 20.24 -24.99 -8.15
C ASP A 321 20.90 -25.52 -6.86
N GLY A 322 20.15 -25.50 -5.74
CA GLY A 322 20.68 -25.91 -4.43
C GLY A 322 21.56 -24.87 -3.76
N SER A 323 21.78 -23.71 -4.36
CA SER A 323 22.54 -22.63 -3.73
C SER A 323 21.71 -22.00 -2.60
N THR A 324 22.36 -21.71 -1.50
CA THR A 324 21.82 -20.84 -0.44
C THR A 324 22.61 -19.54 -0.48
N LYS A 325 21.89 -18.43 -0.63
CA LYS A 325 22.53 -17.13 -0.48
C LYS A 325 22.34 -16.68 0.96
N ASP A 326 23.44 -16.46 1.62
CA ASP A 326 23.49 -16.11 3.04
C ASP A 326 23.35 -14.58 3.18
N VAL A 327 22.14 -14.10 2.92
CA VAL A 327 21.78 -12.69 3.01
C VAL A 327 20.53 -12.57 3.86
N ASP A 328 20.58 -11.74 4.90
CA ASP A 328 19.51 -11.52 5.85
C ASP A 328 18.96 -10.07 5.74
N PRO A 329 18.09 -9.78 4.75
CA PRO A 329 17.57 -8.44 4.56
C PRO A 329 16.77 -7.96 5.76
N PHE A 330 17.04 -6.76 6.21
CA PHE A 330 16.31 -6.12 7.29
C PHE A 330 16.00 -4.68 6.92
N LEU A 331 14.76 -4.26 7.12
CA LEU A 331 14.31 -2.89 6.89
C LEU A 331 13.77 -2.29 8.17
N TRP A 332 13.89 -0.97 8.31
CA TRP A 332 13.29 -0.22 9.40
C TRP A 332 12.95 1.20 8.98
N GLU A 333 11.98 1.80 9.66
CA GLU A 333 11.65 3.22 9.56
C GLU A 333 11.32 3.79 10.93
N ALA A 334 11.60 5.07 11.13
CA ALA A 334 11.12 5.85 12.26
C ALA A 334 10.69 7.23 11.78
N TYR A 335 9.58 7.74 12.32
CA TYR A 335 9.09 9.07 11.95
C TYR A 335 8.35 9.75 13.10
N TYR A 336 8.25 11.06 13.00
CA TYR A 336 7.33 11.88 13.77
C TYR A 336 6.44 12.66 12.80
N SER A 337 5.13 12.52 12.94
CA SER A 337 4.15 13.21 12.11
C SER A 337 3.32 14.15 12.96
N PHE A 338 3.17 15.39 12.55
CA PHE A 338 2.36 16.38 13.25
C PHE A 338 1.59 17.27 12.27
N LYS A 339 0.49 17.85 12.75
CA LYS A 339 -0.38 18.72 11.98
C LYS A 339 -0.31 20.16 12.51
N PRO A 340 0.30 21.10 11.78
CA PRO A 340 0.20 22.53 12.09
C PRO A 340 -1.25 23.04 12.05
N ASN A 341 -2.09 22.42 11.21
CA ASN A 341 -3.54 22.62 11.10
C ASN A 341 -4.18 21.40 10.44
N ASP A 342 -5.51 21.38 10.32
CA ASP A 342 -6.28 20.23 9.80
C ASP A 342 -5.91 19.85 8.35
N SER A 343 -5.44 20.80 7.56
CA SER A 343 -5.12 20.61 6.13
C SER A 343 -3.67 20.31 5.85
N ILE A 344 -2.75 20.51 6.80
CA ILE A 344 -1.31 20.34 6.60
C ILE A 344 -0.77 19.32 7.60
N GLU A 345 -0.04 18.33 7.09
CA GLU A 345 0.71 17.34 7.88
C GLU A 345 2.18 17.38 7.47
N ILE A 346 3.08 17.46 8.44
CA ILE A 346 4.53 17.45 8.23
C ILE A 346 5.11 16.23 8.94
N THR A 347 5.90 15.45 8.22
CA THR A 347 6.46 14.19 8.71
C THR A 347 7.94 14.08 8.37
N PRO A 348 8.85 14.53 9.26
CA PRO A 348 10.24 14.11 9.23
C PRO A 348 10.33 12.61 9.56
N GLY A 349 11.18 11.89 8.83
CA GLY A 349 11.40 10.47 9.02
C GLY A 349 12.77 10.02 8.54
N ILE A 350 13.19 8.90 9.08
CA ILE A 350 14.42 8.22 8.69
C ILE A 350 14.11 6.75 8.43
N PHE A 351 14.91 6.12 7.60
CA PHE A 351 14.79 4.72 7.28
C PHE A 351 16.13 4.09 6.95
N GLY A 352 16.20 2.80 7.02
CA GLY A 352 17.38 2.07 6.64
C GLY A 352 17.10 0.62 6.30
N GLY A 353 18.10 -0.03 5.75
CA GLY A 353 18.09 -1.44 5.46
C GLY A 353 19.51 -1.99 5.43
N THR A 354 19.65 -3.23 5.89
CA THR A 354 20.87 -4.03 5.77
C THR A 354 20.63 -5.15 4.78
N ASP A 355 21.66 -5.58 4.08
CA ASP A 355 21.57 -6.57 3.00
C ASP A 355 20.46 -6.21 1.98
N ALA A 356 20.43 -4.93 1.64
CA ALA A 356 19.26 -4.28 1.09
C ALA A 356 18.90 -4.75 -0.31
N TYR A 357 19.81 -5.41 -1.05
CA TYR A 357 19.55 -5.85 -2.40
C TYR A 357 20.32 -7.13 -2.78
N GLN A 358 19.54 -8.16 -3.13
CA GLN A 358 19.93 -9.40 -3.84
C GLN A 358 21.42 -9.75 -3.85
N ASP A 359 21.94 -10.46 -2.88
CA ASP A 359 23.30 -11.02 -2.85
C ASP A 359 24.43 -10.08 -2.43
N LYS A 360 24.14 -8.88 -2.00
CA LYS A 360 25.16 -7.91 -1.62
C LYS A 360 24.88 -7.39 -0.22
N GLU A 361 25.92 -7.32 0.58
CA GLU A 361 25.96 -6.64 1.87
C GLU A 361 25.88 -5.11 1.65
N ASP A 362 24.80 -4.65 1.03
CA ASP A 362 24.58 -3.24 0.71
C ASP A 362 23.65 -2.61 1.73
N ASP A 363 24.18 -1.76 2.58
CA ASP A 363 23.42 -1.00 3.55
C ASP A 363 22.89 0.29 2.95
N VAL A 364 21.66 0.65 3.33
CA VAL A 364 21.01 1.88 2.95
C VAL A 364 20.55 2.64 4.16
N PHE A 365 20.75 3.95 4.14
CA PHE A 365 20.20 4.88 5.12
C PHE A 365 19.61 6.08 4.39
N GLY A 366 18.41 6.50 4.78
CA GLY A 366 17.76 7.66 4.19
C GLY A 366 17.06 8.54 5.21
N ALA A 367 16.92 9.80 4.87
CA ALA A 367 16.10 10.76 5.57
C ALA A 367 15.11 11.41 4.62
N VAL A 368 13.91 11.65 5.12
CA VAL A 368 12.82 12.29 4.37
C VAL A 368 12.12 13.34 5.19
N VAL A 369 11.59 14.35 4.53
CA VAL A 369 10.57 15.24 5.09
C VAL A 369 9.40 15.22 4.12
N THR A 370 8.28 14.66 4.57
CA THR A 370 7.04 14.60 3.80
C THR A 370 6.11 15.70 4.27
N THR A 371 5.64 16.54 3.36
CA THR A 371 4.58 17.52 3.64
C THR A 371 3.36 17.15 2.81
N THR A 372 2.24 16.98 3.48
CA THR A 372 0.96 16.63 2.86
C THR A 372 -0.04 17.75 3.08
N PHE A 373 -0.61 18.24 2.01
CA PHE A 373 -1.72 19.20 1.99
C PHE A 373 -2.99 18.46 1.62
N ARG A 374 -4.05 18.56 2.44
CA ARG A 374 -5.36 17.95 2.21
C ARG A 374 -6.42 19.02 1.96
N PHE A 375 -7.33 18.74 1.04
CA PHE A 375 -8.45 19.61 0.67
C PHE A 375 -9.69 18.80 0.33
#